data_89fc439a655201f8e24d0f031873990d
#
_entry.id   89fc439a655201f8e24d0f031873990d
#
_cell.length_a   1.000
_cell.length_b   1.000
_cell.length_c   1.000
_cell.angle_alpha   90.00
_cell.angle_beta   90.00
_cell.angle_gamma   90.00
#
_symmetry.space_group_name_H-M   'P 1'
#
loop_
_entity.id
_entity.type
_entity.pdbx_description
1 polymer ?
#
loop_
_entity_poly.entity_id
_entity_poly.type
_entity_poly.pdbx_seq_one_letter_code
_entity_poly.pdbx_strand_id
1 'polypeptide(L)'
;IPDGQGYEEKFYFRPGNDGFKVWDLFGARIGIGVCWDQWYPETARVLALMGAEVLFYPTAIGSEPKDADMDTSRMWRRAMIGHAVSNCMPVVAANRIGTEHGQSFYGHSFICDEWGDTLAEYGREESGALVSTLDLELARQHRASWGFFRDRRPQLYGRICQDI
;
A
#
# COMPACT_ATOMS: atom_id res chain seq x y z
N ILE A 1 -0.15 8.59 -10.68
CA ILE A 1 1.31 8.81 -10.68
C ILE A 1 1.62 10.23 -10.24
N PRO A 2 2.69 10.43 -9.44
CA PRO A 2 3.04 11.74 -8.92
C PRO A 2 3.55 12.71 -9.99
N ASP A 3 3.57 13.99 -9.66
CA ASP A 3 4.06 15.06 -10.51
C ASP A 3 4.61 16.19 -9.63
N GLY A 4 5.90 16.17 -9.43
CA GLY A 4 6.59 17.13 -8.58
C GLY A 4 8.10 16.98 -8.62
N GLN A 5 8.82 17.97 -8.09
CA GLN A 5 10.27 17.92 -8.04
C GLN A 5 10.75 16.67 -7.30
N GLY A 6 11.58 15.86 -7.94
CA GLY A 6 12.07 14.58 -7.43
C GLY A 6 11.12 13.39 -7.64
N TYR A 7 9.90 13.65 -8.12
CA TYR A 7 8.87 12.66 -8.43
C TYR A 7 8.19 13.04 -9.75
N GLU A 8 8.94 12.96 -10.84
CA GLU A 8 8.51 13.42 -12.17
C GLU A 8 8.01 12.28 -13.06
N GLU A 9 7.31 11.33 -12.45
CA GLU A 9 6.86 10.10 -13.13
C GLU A 9 5.92 10.41 -14.31
N LYS A 10 5.14 11.48 -14.26
CA LYS A 10 4.28 11.87 -15.40
C LYS A 10 5.07 12.27 -16.66
N PHE A 11 6.33 12.63 -16.52
CA PHE A 11 7.19 12.89 -17.67
C PHE A 11 7.52 11.60 -18.43
N TYR A 12 7.69 10.48 -17.70
CA TYR A 12 8.11 9.20 -18.27
C TYR A 12 6.96 8.23 -18.51
N PHE A 13 5.88 8.33 -17.73
CA PHE A 13 4.80 7.34 -17.71
C PHE A 13 3.44 7.98 -17.88
N ARG A 14 2.53 7.23 -18.49
CA ARG A 14 1.10 7.55 -18.50
C ARG A 14 0.37 6.73 -17.44
N PRO A 15 -0.72 7.25 -16.84
CA PRO A 15 -1.61 6.43 -16.02
C PRO A 15 -2.08 5.20 -16.80
N GLY A 16 -2.05 4.05 -16.14
CA GLY A 16 -2.58 2.81 -16.72
C GLY A 16 -4.10 2.87 -16.84
N ASN A 17 -4.63 2.28 -17.90
CA ASN A 17 -6.09 2.21 -18.17
C ASN A 17 -6.64 0.78 -18.04
N ASP A 18 -5.81 -0.20 -17.65
CA ASP A 18 -6.20 -1.60 -17.56
C ASP A 18 -7.02 -1.93 -16.30
N GLY A 19 -7.22 -0.95 -15.43
CA GLY A 19 -7.89 -1.11 -14.13
C GLY A 19 -7.07 -1.89 -13.11
N PHE A 20 -7.71 -2.20 -12.00
CA PHE A 20 -7.09 -2.99 -10.94
C PHE A 20 -7.10 -4.48 -11.29
N LYS A 21 -6.08 -5.21 -10.84
CA LYS A 21 -5.94 -6.65 -11.09
C LYS A 21 -5.56 -7.38 -9.81
N VAL A 22 -6.05 -8.61 -9.68
CA VAL A 22 -5.68 -9.55 -8.63
C VAL A 22 -5.16 -10.81 -9.30
N TRP A 23 -4.07 -11.36 -8.76
CA TRP A 23 -3.39 -12.53 -9.30
C TRP A 23 -3.43 -13.69 -8.31
N ASP A 24 -3.69 -14.89 -8.81
CA ASP A 24 -3.57 -16.12 -8.03
C ASP A 24 -2.10 -16.57 -8.08
N LEU A 25 -1.38 -16.43 -6.98
CA LEU A 25 0.02 -16.81 -6.85
C LEU A 25 0.25 -17.64 -5.58
N PHE A 26 0.85 -18.80 -5.74
CA PHE A 26 1.24 -19.69 -4.63
C PHE A 26 0.11 -20.00 -3.64
N GLY A 27 -1.12 -20.10 -4.11
CA GLY A 27 -2.28 -20.41 -3.29
C GLY A 27 -2.89 -19.20 -2.55
N ALA A 28 -2.44 -17.99 -2.84
CA ALA A 28 -2.98 -16.74 -2.33
C ALA A 28 -3.42 -15.81 -3.46
N ARG A 29 -4.42 -14.98 -3.23
CA ARG A 29 -4.84 -13.92 -4.14
C ARG A 29 -4.15 -12.61 -3.78
N ILE A 30 -3.34 -12.10 -4.69
CA ILE A 30 -2.44 -10.97 -4.46
C ILE A 30 -2.93 -9.74 -5.22
N GLY A 31 -3.11 -8.62 -4.50
CA GLY A 31 -3.28 -7.29 -5.05
C GLY A 31 -1.96 -6.51 -5.02
N ILE A 32 -1.73 -5.69 -6.04
CA ILE A 32 -0.53 -4.83 -6.10
C ILE A 32 -0.97 -3.41 -6.41
N GLY A 33 -0.56 -2.46 -5.54
CA GLY A 33 -0.60 -1.03 -5.79
C GLY A 33 0.83 -0.50 -5.89
N VAL A 34 1.16 0.24 -6.94
CA VAL A 34 2.53 0.69 -7.18
C VAL A 34 2.73 2.11 -6.66
N CYS A 35 3.67 2.27 -5.73
CA CYS A 35 4.17 3.56 -5.23
C CYS A 35 3.03 4.53 -4.86
N TRP A 36 2.72 5.51 -5.70
CA TRP A 36 1.70 6.54 -5.43
C TRP A 36 0.32 5.98 -5.10
N ASP A 37 -0.03 4.80 -5.62
CA ASP A 37 -1.30 4.10 -5.36
C ASP A 37 -1.51 3.81 -3.87
N GLN A 38 -0.42 3.74 -3.08
CA GLN A 38 -0.45 3.51 -1.63
C GLN A 38 -1.17 4.60 -0.83
N TRP A 39 -1.32 5.80 -1.40
CA TRP A 39 -2.01 6.90 -0.74
C TRP A 39 -3.53 6.88 -0.88
N TYR A 40 -4.04 6.07 -1.82
CA TYR A 40 -5.46 6.03 -2.15
C TYR A 40 -6.18 4.84 -1.48
N PRO A 41 -7.06 5.11 -0.50
CA PRO A 41 -7.87 4.06 0.12
C PRO A 41 -8.69 3.27 -0.89
N GLU A 42 -9.08 3.91 -2.00
CA GLU A 42 -9.83 3.31 -3.10
C GLU A 42 -9.07 2.14 -3.73
N THR A 43 -7.76 2.27 -3.93
CA THR A 43 -6.91 1.19 -4.47
C THR A 43 -7.00 -0.05 -3.59
N ALA A 44 -6.77 0.10 -2.28
CA ALA A 44 -6.83 -1.02 -1.34
C ALA A 44 -8.23 -1.63 -1.28
N ARG A 45 -9.27 -0.78 -1.25
CA ARG A 45 -10.66 -1.23 -1.17
C ARG A 45 -11.11 -1.97 -2.43
N VAL A 46 -10.77 -1.48 -3.61
CA VAL A 46 -11.12 -2.14 -4.88
C VAL A 46 -10.43 -3.49 -4.98
N LEU A 47 -9.12 -3.58 -4.71
CA LEU A 47 -8.38 -4.83 -4.72
C LEU A 47 -8.96 -5.85 -3.72
N ALA A 48 -9.31 -5.41 -2.50
CA ALA A 48 -9.96 -6.25 -1.51
C ALA A 48 -11.34 -6.76 -1.97
N LEU A 49 -12.15 -5.91 -2.62
CA LEU A 49 -13.45 -6.28 -3.19
C LEU A 49 -13.30 -7.25 -4.38
N MET A 50 -12.20 -7.19 -5.11
CA MET A 50 -11.85 -8.15 -6.16
C MET A 50 -11.33 -9.47 -5.57
N GLY A 51 -11.21 -9.56 -4.24
CA GLY A 51 -10.84 -10.76 -3.51
C GLY A 51 -9.36 -10.90 -3.22
N ALA A 52 -8.58 -9.82 -3.26
CA ALA A 52 -7.21 -9.86 -2.76
C ALA A 52 -7.17 -10.27 -1.28
N GLU A 53 -6.19 -11.07 -0.94
CA GLU A 53 -5.93 -11.59 0.41
C GLU A 53 -4.67 -10.99 1.03
N VAL A 54 -3.75 -10.52 0.18
CA VAL A 54 -2.55 -9.79 0.57
C VAL A 54 -2.37 -8.63 -0.40
N LEU A 55 -1.96 -7.49 0.12
CA LEU A 55 -1.72 -6.30 -0.67
C LEU A 55 -0.22 -5.94 -0.66
N PHE A 56 0.36 -5.79 -1.83
CA PHE A 56 1.76 -5.40 -2.00
C PHE A 56 1.88 -3.97 -2.49
N TYR A 57 2.83 -3.22 -1.91
CA TYR A 57 3.19 -1.87 -2.32
C TYR A 57 4.69 -1.76 -2.58
N PRO A 58 5.16 -2.10 -3.79
CA PRO A 58 6.51 -1.74 -4.21
C PRO A 58 6.58 -0.22 -4.43
N THR A 59 7.59 0.43 -3.84
CA THR A 59 7.67 1.89 -3.84
C THR A 59 9.09 2.43 -3.81
N ALA A 60 9.24 3.69 -4.21
CA ALA A 60 10.44 4.50 -4.04
C ALA A 60 10.02 5.87 -3.50
N ILE A 61 9.91 5.98 -2.17
CA ILE A 61 9.53 7.21 -1.47
C ILE A 61 10.60 7.60 -0.45
N GLY A 62 10.86 8.89 -0.29
CA GLY A 62 11.93 9.38 0.55
C GLY A 62 11.70 10.82 1.02
N SER A 63 12.80 11.56 1.16
CA SER A 63 12.80 12.95 1.57
C SER A 63 12.06 13.84 0.57
N GLU A 64 11.50 14.92 1.10
CA GLU A 64 10.87 15.94 0.27
C GLU A 64 11.94 16.91 -0.26
N PRO A 65 12.14 17.02 -1.58
CA PRO A 65 13.24 17.85 -2.12
C PRO A 65 13.13 19.34 -1.79
N LYS A 66 11.93 19.83 -1.49
CA LYS A 66 11.66 21.24 -1.15
C LYS A 66 11.66 21.52 0.35
N ASP A 67 11.65 20.49 1.17
CA ASP A 67 11.57 20.60 2.63
C ASP A 67 12.38 19.48 3.28
N ALA A 68 13.66 19.72 3.52
CA ALA A 68 14.58 18.73 4.06
C ALA A 68 14.24 18.31 5.51
N ASP A 69 13.45 19.09 6.21
CA ASP A 69 13.03 18.78 7.59
C ASP A 69 11.74 17.94 7.63
N MET A 70 11.05 17.82 6.51
CA MET A 70 9.81 17.02 6.42
C MET A 70 10.14 15.54 6.32
N ASP A 71 9.75 14.78 7.34
CA ASP A 71 9.80 13.31 7.36
C ASP A 71 8.41 12.71 7.22
N THR A 72 8.09 12.21 6.04
CA THR A 72 6.78 11.61 5.72
C THR A 72 6.72 10.10 6.04
N SER A 73 7.79 9.49 6.52
CA SER A 73 7.86 8.03 6.73
C SER A 73 6.78 7.49 7.65
N ARG A 74 6.47 8.22 8.73
CA ARG A 74 5.40 7.83 9.67
C ARG A 74 4.00 7.97 9.06
N MET A 75 3.79 9.00 8.27
CA MET A 75 2.52 9.21 7.57
C MET A 75 2.31 8.12 6.53
N TRP A 76 3.33 7.84 5.74
CA TRP A 76 3.36 6.77 4.75
C TRP A 76 2.97 5.41 5.35
N ARG A 77 3.64 5.02 6.45
CA ARG A 77 3.35 3.77 7.15
C ARG A 77 1.91 3.71 7.66
N ARG A 78 1.40 4.80 8.26
CA ARG A 78 0.04 4.88 8.80
C ARG A 78 -1.02 4.72 7.74
N ALA A 79 -0.82 5.27 6.54
CA ALA A 79 -1.74 5.09 5.42
C ALA A 79 -1.93 3.61 5.09
N MET A 80 -0.85 2.85 4.96
CA MET A 80 -0.91 1.43 4.62
C MET A 80 -1.41 0.54 5.77
N ILE A 81 -1.07 0.87 7.01
CA ILE A 81 -1.68 0.21 8.19
C ILE A 81 -3.20 0.44 8.19
N GLY A 82 -3.66 1.66 7.87
CA GLY A 82 -5.08 1.95 7.70
C GLY A 82 -5.75 1.09 6.63
N HIS A 83 -5.03 0.79 5.54
CA HIS A 83 -5.52 -0.13 4.51
C HIS A 83 -5.61 -1.57 5.01
N ALA A 84 -4.62 -2.04 5.77
CA ALA A 84 -4.65 -3.37 6.37
C ALA A 84 -5.89 -3.53 7.27
N VAL A 85 -6.04 -2.65 8.24
CA VAL A 85 -7.14 -2.70 9.22
C VAL A 85 -8.52 -2.57 8.56
N SER A 86 -8.71 -1.55 7.71
CA SER A 86 -10.02 -1.27 7.11
C SER A 86 -10.48 -2.34 6.10
N ASN A 87 -9.56 -3.16 5.59
CA ASN A 87 -9.86 -4.25 4.67
C ASN A 87 -9.67 -5.64 5.28
N CYS A 88 -9.26 -5.74 6.56
CA CYS A 88 -8.87 -7.01 7.21
C CYS A 88 -7.95 -7.82 6.27
N MET A 89 -6.84 -7.23 5.87
CA MET A 89 -5.96 -7.79 4.85
C MET A 89 -4.50 -7.42 5.13
N PRO A 90 -3.59 -8.39 5.24
CA PRO A 90 -2.17 -8.12 5.40
C PRO A 90 -1.61 -7.21 4.30
N VAL A 91 -0.64 -6.37 4.68
CA VAL A 91 0.07 -5.46 3.76
C VAL A 91 1.57 -5.72 3.81
N VAL A 92 2.16 -5.76 2.63
CA VAL A 92 3.61 -5.89 2.41
C VAL A 92 4.09 -4.65 1.66
N ALA A 93 4.87 -3.81 2.32
CA ALA A 93 5.42 -2.59 1.75
C ALA A 93 6.93 -2.72 1.57
N ALA A 94 7.39 -2.61 0.34
CA ALA A 94 8.81 -2.65 -0.01
C ALA A 94 9.24 -1.28 -0.54
N ASN A 95 10.10 -0.59 0.21
CA ASN A 95 10.59 0.73 -0.16
C ASN A 95 12.08 0.71 -0.44
N ARG A 96 12.50 1.59 -1.34
CA ARG A 96 13.88 1.86 -1.68
C ARG A 96 14.65 2.49 -0.51
N ILE A 97 15.96 2.26 -0.47
CA ILE A 97 16.94 2.91 0.40
C ILE A 97 17.99 3.66 -0.40
N GLY A 98 18.83 4.44 0.28
CA GLY A 98 19.97 5.14 -0.29
C GLY A 98 19.61 6.50 -0.88
N THR A 99 20.59 7.11 -1.56
CA THR A 99 20.45 8.46 -2.13
C THR A 99 20.83 8.44 -3.60
N GLU A 100 20.01 9.06 -4.44
CA GLU A 100 20.25 9.23 -5.87
C GLU A 100 19.84 10.63 -6.31
N HIS A 101 20.70 11.32 -7.03
CA HIS A 101 20.48 12.69 -7.52
C HIS A 101 20.00 13.69 -6.44
N GLY A 102 20.47 13.53 -5.18
CA GLY A 102 20.06 14.35 -4.06
C GLY A 102 18.76 13.93 -3.37
N GLN A 103 18.04 12.96 -3.90
CA GLN A 103 16.86 12.36 -3.29
C GLN A 103 17.28 11.21 -2.37
N SER A 104 16.96 11.30 -1.08
CA SER A 104 17.21 10.23 -0.11
C SER A 104 15.93 9.44 0.14
N PHE A 105 16.00 8.12 -0.08
CA PHE A 105 14.88 7.19 0.16
C PHE A 105 14.98 6.65 1.58
N TYR A 106 13.88 6.69 2.34
CA TYR A 106 13.93 6.43 3.77
C TYR A 106 13.71 4.95 4.18
N GLY A 107 13.64 4.02 3.23
CA GLY A 107 13.49 2.60 3.56
C GLY A 107 12.21 2.31 4.33
N HIS A 108 12.34 1.76 5.53
CA HIS A 108 11.24 1.38 6.41
C HIS A 108 10.28 0.35 5.79
N SER A 109 10.79 -0.54 4.94
CA SER A 109 10.02 -1.68 4.42
C SER A 109 9.42 -2.48 5.56
N PHE A 110 8.17 -2.92 5.44
CA PHE A 110 7.51 -3.66 6.50
C PHE A 110 6.45 -4.64 5.99
N ILE A 111 6.13 -5.59 6.85
CA ILE A 111 5.00 -6.51 6.70
C ILE A 111 4.10 -6.33 7.92
N CYS A 112 2.81 -6.12 7.73
CA CYS A 112 1.84 -6.14 8.80
C CYS A 112 0.71 -7.13 8.50
N ASP A 113 0.07 -7.60 9.55
CA ASP A 113 -1.10 -8.46 9.47
C ASP A 113 -2.40 -7.65 9.20
N GLU A 114 -3.53 -8.32 9.22
CA GLU A 114 -4.85 -7.75 8.99
C GLU A 114 -5.35 -6.86 10.15
N TRP A 115 -4.68 -6.88 11.29
CA TRP A 115 -4.92 -5.97 12.42
C TRP A 115 -4.07 -4.70 12.33
N GLY A 116 -3.07 -4.69 11.44
CA GLY A 116 -2.07 -3.64 11.31
C GLY A 116 -0.88 -3.82 12.24
N ASP A 117 -0.78 -4.95 12.93
CA ASP A 117 0.36 -5.26 13.77
C ASP A 117 1.57 -5.64 12.91
N THR A 118 2.72 -5.06 13.24
CA THR A 118 3.95 -5.28 12.48
C THR A 118 4.51 -6.66 12.76
N LEU A 119 4.63 -7.47 11.71
CA LEU A 119 5.22 -8.81 11.76
C LEU A 119 6.72 -8.80 11.50
N ALA A 120 7.17 -7.92 10.61
CA ALA A 120 8.58 -7.73 10.29
C ALA A 120 8.79 -6.33 9.71
N GLU A 121 9.96 -5.72 9.97
CA GLU A 121 10.32 -4.42 9.43
C GLU A 121 11.81 -4.23 9.29
N TYR A 122 12.20 -3.33 8.40
CA TYR A 122 13.54 -2.78 8.28
C TYR A 122 13.57 -1.31 8.71
N GLY A 123 14.73 -0.85 9.18
CA GLY A 123 15.02 0.55 9.39
C GLY A 123 15.30 1.31 8.09
N ARG A 124 15.85 2.50 8.23
CA ARG A 124 16.10 3.41 7.10
C ARG A 124 17.12 2.91 6.10
N GLU A 125 18.14 2.19 6.56
CA GLU A 125 19.32 1.82 5.76
C GLU A 125 19.45 0.31 5.57
N GLU A 126 18.53 -0.46 6.14
CA GLU A 126 18.57 -1.91 6.06
C GLU A 126 18.03 -2.41 4.73
N SER A 127 18.78 -3.35 4.14
CA SER A 127 18.42 -3.99 2.87
C SER A 127 18.51 -5.51 2.98
N GLY A 128 17.68 -6.20 2.21
CA GLY A 128 17.69 -7.66 2.16
C GLY A 128 16.31 -8.23 1.83
N ALA A 129 16.12 -9.50 2.13
CA ALA A 129 14.83 -10.17 2.03
C ALA A 129 14.13 -10.15 3.40
N LEU A 130 13.04 -9.37 3.50
CA LEU A 130 12.19 -9.37 4.68
C LEU A 130 11.16 -10.50 4.55
N VAL A 131 11.11 -11.40 5.52
CA VAL A 131 10.28 -12.60 5.48
C VAL A 131 9.39 -12.69 6.71
N SER A 132 8.13 -13.02 6.52
CA SER A 132 7.18 -13.34 7.58
C SER A 132 6.18 -14.38 7.12
N THR A 133 5.50 -15.01 8.07
CA THR A 133 4.39 -15.94 7.80
C THR A 133 3.06 -15.21 8.01
N LEU A 134 2.15 -15.33 7.04
CA LEU A 134 0.81 -14.77 7.10
C LEU A 134 -0.21 -15.92 7.26
N ASP A 135 -1.10 -15.83 8.24
CA ASP A 135 -2.25 -16.73 8.36
C ASP A 135 -3.44 -16.16 7.57
N LEU A 136 -3.52 -16.55 6.30
CA LEU A 136 -4.57 -16.06 5.41
C LEU A 136 -5.94 -16.62 5.77
N GLU A 137 -6.01 -17.82 6.39
CA GLU A 137 -7.29 -18.35 6.84
C GLU A 137 -7.85 -17.56 8.02
N LEU A 138 -7.01 -17.21 8.98
CA LEU A 138 -7.38 -16.36 10.08
C LEU A 138 -7.84 -14.97 9.58
N ALA A 139 -7.11 -14.37 8.63
CA ALA A 139 -7.49 -13.10 8.02
C ALA A 139 -8.86 -13.17 7.31
N ARG A 140 -9.17 -14.28 6.61
CA ARG A 140 -10.50 -14.50 6.02
C ARG A 140 -11.60 -14.58 7.08
N GLN A 141 -11.35 -15.29 8.17
CA GLN A 141 -12.30 -15.40 9.29
C GLN A 141 -12.56 -14.04 9.94
N HIS A 142 -11.52 -13.25 10.19
CA HIS A 142 -11.63 -11.89 10.72
C HIS A 142 -12.44 -10.99 9.77
N ARG A 143 -12.15 -11.01 8.48
CA ARG A 143 -12.89 -10.25 7.47
C ARG A 143 -14.38 -10.61 7.46
N ALA A 144 -14.71 -11.90 7.59
CA ALA A 144 -16.09 -12.36 7.63
C ALA A 144 -16.80 -11.94 8.92
N SER A 145 -16.13 -12.05 10.07
CA SER A 145 -16.71 -11.78 11.39
C SER A 145 -16.95 -10.30 11.65
N TRP A 146 -16.04 -9.42 11.25
CA TRP A 146 -16.15 -7.98 11.48
C TRP A 146 -17.28 -7.30 10.69
N GLY A 147 -17.70 -7.87 9.58
CA GLY A 147 -18.79 -7.34 8.78
C GLY A 147 -18.49 -6.06 8.00
N PHE A 148 -17.24 -5.60 7.92
CA PHE A 148 -16.88 -4.36 7.22
C PHE A 148 -17.29 -4.38 5.75
N PHE A 149 -17.31 -5.54 5.10
CA PHE A 149 -17.74 -5.68 3.71
C PHE A 149 -19.26 -5.89 3.58
N ARG A 150 -19.89 -6.62 4.51
CA ARG A 150 -21.32 -6.88 4.55
C ARG A 150 -22.12 -5.58 4.74
N ASP A 151 -21.63 -4.71 5.63
CA ASP A 151 -22.38 -3.54 6.11
C ASP A 151 -22.05 -2.28 5.27
N ARG A 152 -21.34 -2.45 4.16
CA ARG A 152 -21.08 -1.37 3.20
C ARG A 152 -22.38 -0.86 2.59
N ARG A 153 -22.41 0.44 2.32
CA ARG A 153 -23.53 1.12 1.64
C ARG A 153 -23.10 1.74 0.31
N PRO A 154 -22.81 0.91 -0.72
CA PRO A 154 -22.25 1.39 -2.01
C PRO A 154 -23.08 2.49 -2.67
N GLN A 155 -24.40 2.46 -2.48
CA GLN A 155 -25.33 3.47 -3.01
C GLN A 155 -25.05 4.90 -2.50
N LEU A 156 -24.28 5.06 -1.42
CA LEU A 156 -23.90 6.36 -0.88
C LEU A 156 -22.50 6.83 -1.32
N TYR A 157 -21.72 5.97 -2.00
CA TYR A 157 -20.34 6.25 -2.31
C TYR A 157 -20.11 6.87 -3.70
N GLY A 158 -21.19 7.19 -4.42
CA GLY A 158 -21.08 7.73 -5.77
C GLY A 158 -20.23 9.01 -5.89
N ARG A 159 -20.11 9.80 -4.80
CA ARG A 159 -19.28 11.01 -4.80
C ARG A 159 -17.80 10.75 -5.02
N ILE A 160 -17.26 9.62 -4.53
CA ILE A 160 -15.84 9.29 -4.73
C ILE A 160 -15.49 8.88 -6.17
N CYS A 161 -16.49 8.66 -7.02
CA CYS A 161 -16.33 8.37 -8.44
C CYS A 161 -16.46 9.61 -9.34
N GLN A 162 -16.56 10.80 -8.75
CA GLN A 162 -16.74 12.06 -9.47
C GLN A 162 -15.48 12.90 -9.35
N ASP A 163 -15.14 13.59 -10.44
CA ASP A 163 -14.09 14.60 -10.41
C ASP A 163 -14.49 15.78 -9.49
N ILE A 164 -13.47 16.42 -8.91
CA ILE A 164 -13.64 17.59 -8.02
C ILE A 164 -13.82 18.84 -8.88
#